data_88e7a39f4be6d03daeb2b8f03b05dabf
#
_entry.id   88e7a39f4be6d03daeb2b8f03b05dabf
#
_cell.length_a   1.000
_cell.length_b   1.000
_cell.length_c   1.000
_cell.angle_alpha   90.00
_cell.angle_beta   90.00
_cell.angle_gamma   90.00
#
_symmetry.space_group_name_H-M   'P 1'
#
loop_
_entity.id
_entity.type
_entity.pdbx_description
1 polymer ?
#
loop_
_entity_poly.entity_id
_entity_poly.type
_entity_poly.pdbx_seq_one_letter_code
_entity_poly.pdbx_strand_id
1 'polypeptide(L)'
;MSKRSLIERMLDKWPAKIICLIISIFLYIFHQTSIIDKRNIVVPLKIVENGLVMHVGKVPSTVSVVVRGNDSDVKSVVPSDFEATVNLDEITEKGDYLIPVKISLSEKLMEFDPFEVKLKNHQVEVSVDLKDIKYVELVPSVVGEVAHGYTISSIEMNPSFIEISGAKSILDKISHIDTTKINVSNAKNTFSTDCEFLQVSKNFTIEDINPAKATVIITPLEYEKQFENNSVQILNLDDNFEIVSNLPKVNVTLKGTMPDLEPYEPGKNFVQLDCSLIKSEGIYSIPVKINYPKKFQLLSKSFDTINLKIKIKRIDELDNDDENQVNEQEQIFEPADENLKNENKDKEHKDIMLSKVEGAVNNMIQKENNISVNITDTQ
;
A
#
# COMPACT_ATOMS: atom_id res chain seq x y z
N MET A 1 -32.44 -111.40 15.25
CA MET A 1 -31.81 -110.06 14.91
C MET A 1 -31.78 -109.29 16.22
N SER A 2 -30.63 -109.27 16.87
CA SER A 2 -30.41 -108.54 18.14
C SER A 2 -30.41 -107.01 17.90
N LYS A 3 -31.32 -106.33 18.62
CA LYS A 3 -31.31 -104.85 18.63
C LYS A 3 -30.12 -104.42 19.49
N ARG A 4 -28.98 -104.05 18.82
CA ARG A 4 -27.90 -103.39 19.52
C ARG A 4 -28.47 -102.10 20.16
N SER A 5 -28.21 -101.92 21.44
CA SER A 5 -28.74 -100.81 22.19
C SER A 5 -28.21 -99.47 21.58
N LEU A 6 -29.05 -98.40 21.64
CA LEU A 6 -28.70 -97.10 21.12
C LEU A 6 -27.36 -96.59 21.68
N ILE A 7 -27.03 -97.04 22.91
CA ILE A 7 -25.80 -96.69 23.62
C ILE A 7 -24.58 -97.37 22.98
N GLU A 8 -24.69 -98.69 22.53
CA GLU A 8 -23.59 -99.35 21.82
C GLU A 8 -23.29 -98.68 20.43
N ARG A 9 -24.33 -98.19 19.76
CA ARG A 9 -24.14 -97.39 18.53
C ARG A 9 -23.57 -95.99 18.79
N MET A 10 -23.87 -95.44 19.95
CA MET A 10 -23.26 -94.14 20.35
C MET A 10 -21.78 -94.31 20.74
N LEU A 11 -21.40 -95.43 21.37
CA LEU A 11 -19.99 -95.70 21.71
C LEU A 11 -19.20 -96.36 20.58
N ASP A 12 -19.82 -96.84 19.53
CA ASP A 12 -19.11 -97.38 18.36
C ASP A 12 -18.33 -96.25 17.66
N LYS A 13 -16.99 -96.51 17.47
CA LYS A 13 -16.02 -95.54 16.92
C LYS A 13 -15.93 -94.16 17.71
N TRP A 14 -16.09 -94.23 19.06
CA TRP A 14 -16.07 -93.04 19.91
C TRP A 14 -14.81 -92.19 19.74
N PRO A 15 -13.56 -92.70 19.45
CA PRO A 15 -12.39 -91.86 19.22
C PRO A 15 -12.59 -90.97 17.98
N ALA A 16 -13.19 -91.55 16.89
CA ALA A 16 -13.43 -90.71 15.69
C ALA A 16 -14.45 -89.61 15.95
N LYS A 17 -15.46 -89.84 16.80
CA LYS A 17 -16.42 -88.79 17.16
C LYS A 17 -15.82 -87.68 18.02
N ILE A 18 -14.90 -88.05 18.91
CA ILE A 18 -14.14 -87.03 19.72
C ILE A 18 -13.22 -86.21 18.80
N ILE A 19 -12.54 -86.89 17.87
CA ILE A 19 -11.70 -86.16 16.90
C ILE A 19 -12.53 -85.19 16.07
N CYS A 20 -13.70 -85.66 15.55
CA CYS A 20 -14.63 -84.78 14.84
C CYS A 20 -15.15 -83.62 15.70
N LEU A 21 -15.41 -83.83 16.99
CA LEU A 21 -15.84 -82.81 17.92
C LEU A 21 -14.70 -81.77 18.15
N ILE A 22 -13.49 -82.28 18.37
CA ILE A 22 -12.31 -81.41 18.54
C ILE A 22 -12.08 -80.57 17.28
N ILE A 23 -12.13 -81.20 16.08
CA ILE A 23 -11.97 -80.45 14.82
C ILE A 23 -13.12 -79.48 14.64
N SER A 24 -14.37 -79.81 14.97
CA SER A 24 -15.47 -78.85 14.90
C SER A 24 -15.34 -77.68 15.83
N ILE A 25 -14.88 -77.92 17.08
CA ILE A 25 -14.58 -76.84 18.03
C ILE A 25 -13.42 -75.99 17.52
N PHE A 26 -12.38 -76.62 16.98
CA PHE A 26 -11.23 -75.90 16.41
C PHE A 26 -11.64 -75.02 15.21
N LEU A 27 -12.41 -75.58 14.28
CA LEU A 27 -12.95 -74.84 13.14
C LEU A 27 -13.90 -73.73 13.58
N TYR A 28 -14.72 -73.94 14.60
CA TYR A 28 -15.58 -72.91 15.16
C TYR A 28 -14.75 -71.78 15.75
N ILE A 29 -13.73 -72.06 16.58
CA ILE A 29 -12.83 -71.04 17.15
C ILE A 29 -12.05 -70.33 16.03
N PHE A 30 -11.57 -71.10 15.04
CA PHE A 30 -10.84 -70.52 13.89
C PHE A 30 -11.75 -69.61 13.08
N HIS A 31 -12.98 -70.02 12.82
CA HIS A 31 -13.99 -69.17 12.14
C HIS A 31 -14.27 -67.89 12.95
N GLN A 32 -14.44 -67.98 14.24
CA GLN A 32 -14.73 -66.86 15.13
C GLN A 32 -13.58 -65.85 15.16
N THR A 33 -12.34 -66.32 15.14
CA THR A 33 -11.14 -65.45 15.10
C THR A 33 -10.88 -64.84 13.70
N SER A 34 -11.36 -65.49 12.63
CA SER A 34 -11.19 -65.01 11.24
C SER A 34 -12.17 -63.89 10.84
N ILE A 35 -13.23 -63.68 11.58
CA ILE A 35 -14.26 -62.65 11.28
C ILE A 35 -13.85 -61.27 11.77
N ILE A 36 -12.80 -61.15 12.60
CA ILE A 36 -12.33 -59.90 13.16
C ILE A 36 -11.48 -59.18 12.09
N ASP A 37 -12.03 -58.13 11.52
CA ASP A 37 -11.31 -57.23 10.61
C ASP A 37 -10.62 -56.10 11.37
N LYS A 38 -9.61 -55.54 10.71
CA LYS A 38 -8.79 -54.44 11.24
C LYS A 38 -8.69 -53.30 10.23
N ARG A 39 -9.09 -52.14 10.63
CA ARG A 39 -9.01 -50.93 9.80
C ARG A 39 -8.29 -49.82 10.49
N ASN A 40 -7.48 -49.05 9.73
CA ASN A 40 -6.82 -47.84 10.19
C ASN A 40 -7.65 -46.63 9.72
N ILE A 41 -8.01 -45.75 10.66
CA ILE A 41 -8.82 -44.57 10.41
C ILE A 41 -7.99 -43.35 10.86
N VAL A 42 -7.97 -42.33 10.00
CA VAL A 42 -7.32 -41.06 10.30
C VAL A 42 -8.35 -40.09 10.83
N VAL A 43 -8.16 -39.67 12.08
CA VAL A 43 -9.09 -38.79 12.80
C VAL A 43 -8.46 -37.42 13.00
N PRO A 44 -9.20 -36.32 12.77
CA PRO A 44 -8.72 -34.97 13.10
C PRO A 44 -8.42 -34.84 14.59
N LEU A 45 -7.27 -34.22 14.90
CA LEU A 45 -6.86 -33.92 16.29
C LEU A 45 -7.27 -32.52 16.66
N LYS A 46 -7.98 -32.36 17.77
CA LYS A 46 -8.42 -31.07 18.30
C LYS A 46 -7.64 -30.75 19.59
N ILE A 47 -7.10 -29.56 19.67
CA ILE A 47 -6.42 -29.08 20.87
C ILE A 47 -7.43 -28.26 21.67
N VAL A 48 -7.54 -28.58 22.96
CA VAL A 48 -8.39 -27.85 23.92
C VAL A 48 -7.46 -27.04 24.82
N GLU A 49 -7.54 -25.71 24.68
CA GLU A 49 -6.74 -24.76 25.46
C GLU A 49 -7.51 -24.30 26.70
N ASN A 50 -6.78 -23.99 27.80
CA ASN A 50 -7.37 -23.57 29.08
C ASN A 50 -7.46 -22.05 29.26
N GLY A 51 -7.10 -21.26 28.25
CA GLY A 51 -7.09 -19.80 28.31
C GLY A 51 -5.85 -19.17 28.95
N LEU A 52 -5.03 -19.93 29.70
CA LEU A 52 -3.76 -19.47 30.30
C LEU A 52 -2.57 -19.73 29.39
N VAL A 53 -2.64 -20.80 28.63
CA VAL A 53 -1.62 -21.23 27.68
C VAL A 53 -2.23 -21.53 26.34
N MET A 54 -1.42 -21.48 25.30
CA MET A 54 -1.78 -21.86 23.95
C MET A 54 -0.67 -22.70 23.31
N HIS A 55 -1.04 -23.53 22.35
CA HIS A 55 -0.04 -24.29 21.61
C HIS A 55 0.71 -23.37 20.62
N VAL A 56 2.00 -23.63 20.45
CA VAL A 56 2.85 -22.95 19.49
C VAL A 56 3.57 -23.96 18.59
N GLY A 57 3.85 -23.58 17.34
CA GLY A 57 4.54 -24.46 16.41
C GLY A 57 3.61 -25.43 15.68
N LYS A 58 4.20 -26.54 15.19
CA LYS A 58 3.49 -27.53 14.38
C LYS A 58 3.07 -28.71 15.26
N VAL A 59 1.78 -28.88 15.40
CA VAL A 59 1.18 -30.07 16.03
C VAL A 59 0.56 -30.94 14.92
N PRO A 60 0.61 -32.28 15.04
CA PRO A 60 -0.08 -33.14 14.08
C PRO A 60 -1.56 -32.79 14.01
N SER A 61 -2.07 -32.54 12.82
CA SER A 61 -3.49 -32.22 12.61
C SER A 61 -4.39 -33.44 12.67
N THR A 62 -3.81 -34.65 12.68
CA THR A 62 -4.56 -35.90 12.67
C THR A 62 -3.84 -36.98 13.49
N VAL A 63 -4.59 -37.92 14.00
CA VAL A 63 -4.10 -39.15 14.66
C VAL A 63 -4.64 -40.38 13.98
N SER A 64 -3.87 -41.48 14.03
CA SER A 64 -4.29 -42.78 13.48
C SER A 64 -4.90 -43.66 14.54
N VAL A 65 -6.11 -44.05 14.32
CA VAL A 65 -6.90 -44.97 15.16
C VAL A 65 -7.03 -46.30 14.46
N VAL A 66 -6.72 -47.38 15.15
CA VAL A 66 -6.90 -48.75 14.68
C VAL A 66 -8.15 -49.31 15.33
N VAL A 67 -9.11 -49.66 14.51
CA VAL A 67 -10.35 -50.34 14.95
C VAL A 67 -10.30 -51.81 14.61
N ARG A 68 -10.82 -52.64 15.48
CA ARG A 68 -11.01 -54.08 15.29
C ARG A 68 -12.40 -54.44 15.71
N GLY A 69 -13.06 -55.29 14.94
CA GLY A 69 -14.42 -55.74 15.18
C GLY A 69 -14.96 -56.61 14.05
N ASN A 70 -16.24 -56.83 14.02
CA ASN A 70 -16.89 -57.52 12.92
C ASN A 70 -16.70 -56.76 11.61
N ASP A 71 -16.52 -57.46 10.51
CA ASP A 71 -16.25 -56.90 9.19
C ASP A 71 -17.31 -55.85 8.78
N SER A 72 -18.62 -56.14 9.01
CA SER A 72 -19.71 -55.18 8.73
C SER A 72 -19.59 -53.86 9.50
N ASP A 73 -19.25 -53.99 10.82
CA ASP A 73 -19.19 -52.87 11.73
C ASP A 73 -17.98 -51.99 11.43
N VAL A 74 -16.81 -52.62 11.25
CA VAL A 74 -15.55 -51.93 10.92
C VAL A 74 -15.65 -51.17 9.58
N LYS A 75 -16.35 -51.71 8.58
CA LYS A 75 -16.60 -51.05 7.30
C LYS A 75 -17.53 -49.86 7.40
N SER A 76 -18.46 -49.85 8.36
CA SER A 76 -19.40 -48.76 8.59
C SER A 76 -18.82 -47.55 9.36
N VAL A 77 -17.61 -47.71 9.95
CA VAL A 77 -16.98 -46.69 10.77
C VAL A 77 -16.41 -45.57 9.87
N VAL A 78 -16.70 -44.33 10.22
CA VAL A 78 -16.19 -43.12 9.55
C VAL A 78 -15.40 -42.25 10.54
N PRO A 79 -14.50 -41.38 10.06
CA PRO A 79 -13.69 -40.51 10.94
C PRO A 79 -14.51 -39.64 11.89
N SER A 80 -15.71 -39.20 11.49
CA SER A 80 -16.63 -38.40 12.32
C SER A 80 -17.24 -39.15 13.51
N ASP A 81 -17.11 -40.50 13.54
CA ASP A 81 -17.54 -41.31 14.72
C ASP A 81 -16.54 -41.19 15.89
N PHE A 82 -15.42 -40.50 15.69
CA PHE A 82 -14.38 -40.27 16.70
C PHE A 82 -14.16 -38.79 16.94
N GLU A 83 -13.96 -38.42 18.20
CA GLU A 83 -13.41 -37.12 18.57
C GLU A 83 -12.08 -37.36 19.30
N ALA A 84 -10.97 -36.96 18.64
CA ALA A 84 -9.65 -37.04 19.23
C ALA A 84 -9.25 -35.66 19.80
N THR A 85 -8.96 -35.61 21.09
CA THR A 85 -8.62 -34.36 21.78
C THR A 85 -7.30 -34.48 22.55
N VAL A 86 -6.55 -33.37 22.54
CA VAL A 86 -5.40 -33.13 23.42
C VAL A 86 -5.78 -31.97 24.32
N ASN A 87 -5.74 -32.18 25.62
CA ASN A 87 -6.18 -31.19 26.60
C ASN A 87 -4.99 -30.56 27.31
N LEU A 88 -4.96 -29.21 27.34
CA LEU A 88 -3.91 -28.41 27.99
C LEU A 88 -4.32 -27.93 29.39
N ASP A 89 -5.45 -28.40 29.98
CA ASP A 89 -6.03 -27.85 31.21
C ASP A 89 -5.06 -27.87 32.41
N GLU A 90 -4.17 -28.84 32.49
CA GLU A 90 -3.24 -29.01 33.60
C GLU A 90 -1.90 -28.25 33.39
N ILE A 91 -1.72 -27.63 32.22
CA ILE A 91 -0.48 -26.96 31.88
C ILE A 91 -0.62 -25.47 32.18
N THR A 92 0.31 -24.95 32.97
CA THR A 92 0.33 -23.55 33.39
C THR A 92 1.63 -22.83 33.05
N GLU A 93 2.65 -23.56 32.53
CA GLU A 93 3.96 -23.02 32.22
C GLU A 93 4.34 -23.29 30.79
N LYS A 94 5.20 -22.43 30.23
CA LYS A 94 5.80 -22.62 28.94
C LYS A 94 6.72 -23.83 28.90
N GLY A 95 6.64 -24.63 27.84
CA GLY A 95 7.50 -25.82 27.65
C GLY A 95 7.03 -26.73 26.55
N ASP A 96 7.78 -27.84 26.40
CA ASP A 96 7.42 -28.93 25.49
C ASP A 96 6.88 -30.09 26.31
N TYR A 97 5.66 -30.52 26.01
CA TYR A 97 4.92 -31.52 26.77
C TYR A 97 4.50 -32.69 25.89
N LEU A 98 4.65 -33.89 26.43
CA LEU A 98 4.07 -35.11 25.85
C LEU A 98 2.69 -35.35 26.46
N ILE A 99 1.65 -35.02 25.70
CA ILE A 99 0.28 -35.03 26.20
C ILE A 99 -0.47 -36.23 25.63
N PRO A 100 -1.22 -36.99 26.49
CA PRO A 100 -2.00 -38.11 26.02
C PRO A 100 -3.17 -37.64 25.15
N VAL A 101 -3.39 -38.36 24.06
CA VAL A 101 -4.56 -38.17 23.17
C VAL A 101 -5.75 -38.90 23.80
N LYS A 102 -6.81 -38.16 24.08
CA LYS A 102 -8.12 -38.73 24.49
C LYS A 102 -8.97 -38.94 23.25
N ILE A 103 -9.61 -40.12 23.15
CA ILE A 103 -10.58 -40.42 22.13
C ILE A 103 -11.94 -40.63 22.76
N SER A 104 -12.95 -39.94 22.26
CA SER A 104 -14.36 -40.17 22.53
C SER A 104 -14.99 -40.86 21.32
N LEU A 105 -15.85 -41.81 21.59
CA LEU A 105 -16.56 -42.58 20.60
C LEU A 105 -17.99 -42.05 20.47
N SER A 106 -18.57 -42.11 19.28
CA SER A 106 -19.99 -41.84 19.07
C SER A 106 -20.85 -42.98 19.69
N GLU A 107 -22.09 -42.68 20.04
CA GLU A 107 -23.05 -43.67 20.57
C GLU A 107 -23.17 -44.86 19.67
N LYS A 108 -23.16 -44.70 18.34
CA LYS A 108 -23.19 -45.76 17.34
C LYS A 108 -22.08 -46.79 17.54
N LEU A 109 -20.87 -46.38 17.85
CA LEU A 109 -19.74 -47.30 18.02
C LEU A 109 -19.78 -48.06 19.37
N MET A 110 -20.51 -47.54 20.37
CA MET A 110 -20.69 -48.20 21.67
C MET A 110 -21.63 -49.41 21.60
N GLU A 111 -22.43 -49.52 20.55
CA GLU A 111 -23.35 -50.66 20.30
C GLU A 111 -22.65 -51.84 19.61
N PHE A 112 -21.42 -51.67 19.09
CA PHE A 112 -20.72 -52.75 18.40
C PHE A 112 -20.04 -53.71 19.37
N ASP A 113 -20.26 -55.01 19.18
CA ASP A 113 -19.64 -56.07 19.99
C ASP A 113 -19.26 -57.30 19.10
N PRO A 114 -17.99 -57.70 19.03
CA PRO A 114 -16.83 -57.09 19.69
C PRO A 114 -16.32 -55.83 18.93
N PHE A 115 -15.93 -54.80 19.67
CA PHE A 115 -15.33 -53.62 19.09
C PHE A 115 -14.15 -53.10 19.95
N GLU A 116 -12.97 -53.05 19.37
CA GLU A 116 -11.75 -52.58 20.06
C GLU A 116 -11.16 -51.37 19.30
N VAL A 117 -10.83 -50.34 20.03
CA VAL A 117 -10.20 -49.09 19.51
C VAL A 117 -8.81 -48.92 20.11
N LYS A 118 -7.79 -48.78 19.27
CA LYS A 118 -6.41 -48.51 19.71
C LYS A 118 -5.84 -47.34 18.98
N LEU A 119 -5.23 -46.40 19.72
CA LEU A 119 -4.43 -45.36 19.18
C LEU A 119 -3.07 -45.90 18.71
N LYS A 120 -2.61 -45.52 17.54
CA LYS A 120 -1.24 -45.81 17.07
C LYS A 120 -0.22 -45.04 17.89
N ASN A 121 -0.48 -43.78 18.13
CA ASN A 121 0.32 -42.91 18.99
C ASN A 121 -0.54 -42.43 20.16
N HIS A 122 -0.18 -42.83 21.37
CA HIS A 122 -0.94 -42.50 22.59
C HIS A 122 -0.67 -41.11 23.11
N GLN A 123 0.42 -40.49 22.68
CA GLN A 123 0.87 -39.14 23.10
C GLN A 123 1.31 -38.33 21.90
N VAL A 124 1.14 -37.03 22.02
CA VAL A 124 1.58 -36.03 21.04
C VAL A 124 2.44 -35.03 21.77
N GLU A 125 3.58 -34.70 21.18
CA GLU A 125 4.42 -33.62 21.64
C GLU A 125 3.81 -32.29 21.23
N VAL A 126 3.57 -31.42 22.20
CA VAL A 126 2.98 -30.09 22.01
C VAL A 126 3.87 -29.06 22.71
N SER A 127 4.39 -28.12 21.93
CA SER A 127 5.05 -26.93 22.47
C SER A 127 3.99 -25.94 22.92
N VAL A 128 4.10 -25.45 24.13
CA VAL A 128 3.12 -24.58 24.79
C VAL A 128 3.81 -23.28 25.24
N ASP A 129 3.14 -22.16 25.03
CA ASP A 129 3.56 -20.85 25.54
C ASP A 129 2.43 -20.21 26.35
N LEU A 130 2.76 -19.24 27.20
CA LEU A 130 1.77 -18.47 27.94
C LEU A 130 0.95 -17.63 26.97
N LYS A 131 -0.37 -17.60 27.16
CA LYS A 131 -1.24 -16.68 26.43
C LYS A 131 -1.16 -15.31 27.10
N ASP A 132 -0.93 -14.27 26.30
CA ASP A 132 -0.82 -12.89 26.77
C ASP A 132 -1.61 -11.96 25.84
N ILE A 133 -1.83 -10.75 26.31
CA ILE A 133 -2.50 -9.67 25.57
C ILE A 133 -1.54 -8.48 25.50
N LYS A 134 -1.42 -7.88 24.33
CA LYS A 134 -0.55 -6.73 24.10
C LYS A 134 -1.24 -5.68 23.25
N TYR A 135 -1.10 -4.42 23.62
CA TYR A 135 -1.46 -3.28 22.79
C TYR A 135 -0.27 -2.89 21.93
N VAL A 136 -0.48 -2.83 20.62
CA VAL A 136 0.54 -2.50 19.64
C VAL A 136 0.09 -1.33 18.76
N GLU A 137 1.05 -0.52 18.35
CA GLU A 137 0.80 0.63 17.48
C GLU A 137 0.36 0.16 16.09
N LEU A 138 -0.61 0.86 15.52
CA LEU A 138 -1.07 0.65 14.16
C LEU A 138 -0.36 1.62 13.22
N VAL A 139 0.49 1.10 12.32
CA VAL A 139 1.31 1.87 11.40
C VAL A 139 0.67 1.89 10.02
N PRO A 140 0.34 3.09 9.48
CA PRO A 140 -0.24 3.20 8.15
C PRO A 140 0.79 2.90 7.06
N SER A 141 0.44 2.00 6.13
CA SER A 141 1.23 1.72 4.93
C SER A 141 0.75 2.57 3.78
N VAL A 142 1.61 3.45 3.23
CA VAL A 142 1.26 4.41 2.17
C VAL A 142 1.88 4.00 0.86
N VAL A 143 1.15 4.17 -0.25
CA VAL A 143 1.64 3.96 -1.62
C VAL A 143 1.25 5.12 -2.52
N GLY A 144 2.12 5.41 -3.50
CA GLY A 144 1.95 6.53 -4.42
C GLY A 144 2.57 7.82 -3.90
N GLU A 145 2.46 8.86 -4.70
CA GLU A 145 2.94 10.21 -4.39
C GLU A 145 1.77 11.19 -4.43
N VAL A 146 1.73 12.13 -3.50
CA VAL A 146 0.75 13.22 -3.52
C VAL A 146 0.96 14.11 -4.74
N ALA A 147 -0.02 14.93 -5.08
CA ALA A 147 0.08 15.85 -6.21
C ALA A 147 1.27 16.81 -6.05
N HIS A 148 1.85 17.21 -7.18
CA HIS A 148 2.93 18.20 -7.20
C HIS A 148 2.56 19.45 -6.42
N GLY A 149 3.48 19.91 -5.57
CA GLY A 149 3.29 21.06 -4.71
C GLY A 149 2.54 20.79 -3.39
N TYR A 150 2.28 19.50 -3.06
CA TYR A 150 1.66 19.08 -1.81
C TYR A 150 2.55 18.11 -1.03
N THR A 151 2.29 17.96 0.25
CA THR A 151 2.98 17.00 1.13
C THR A 151 2.00 16.39 2.12
N ILE A 152 2.32 15.18 2.58
CA ILE A 152 1.63 14.58 3.72
C ILE A 152 2.20 15.23 4.98
N SER A 153 1.36 15.95 5.70
CA SER A 153 1.73 16.60 6.97
C SER A 153 1.73 15.59 8.12
N SER A 154 0.70 14.75 8.19
CA SER A 154 0.57 13.66 9.17
C SER A 154 -0.45 12.64 8.67
N ILE A 155 -0.42 11.47 9.30
CA ILE A 155 -1.45 10.44 9.13
C ILE A 155 -1.94 10.08 10.53
N GLU A 156 -3.23 10.25 10.75
CA GLU A 156 -3.88 9.95 12.01
C GLU A 156 -4.64 8.64 11.89
N MET A 157 -4.38 7.70 12.80
CA MET A 157 -5.05 6.41 12.87
C MET A 157 -6.09 6.40 13.99
N ASN A 158 -7.24 5.84 13.71
CA ASN A 158 -8.29 5.62 14.70
C ASN A 158 -8.87 4.19 14.57
N PRO A 159 -8.58 3.28 15.54
CA PRO A 159 -7.71 3.46 16.70
C PRO A 159 -6.23 3.58 16.32
N SER A 160 -5.41 4.22 17.18
CA SER A 160 -3.95 4.31 17.02
C SER A 160 -3.20 3.09 17.58
N PHE A 161 -3.84 2.37 18.51
CA PHE A 161 -3.36 1.11 19.06
C PHE A 161 -4.46 0.07 18.95
N ILE A 162 -4.06 -1.18 18.72
CA ILE A 162 -4.96 -2.33 18.68
C ILE A 162 -4.52 -3.39 19.67
N GLU A 163 -5.50 -4.13 20.18
CA GLU A 163 -5.29 -5.25 21.08
C GLU A 163 -5.01 -6.52 20.25
N ILE A 164 -3.89 -7.17 20.58
CA ILE A 164 -3.54 -8.48 20.01
C ILE A 164 -3.41 -9.49 21.14
N SER A 165 -3.94 -10.69 20.94
CA SER A 165 -3.84 -11.81 21.87
C SER A 165 -3.12 -13.00 21.25
N GLY A 166 -2.27 -13.69 22.01
CA GLY A 166 -1.52 -14.81 21.48
C GLY A 166 -0.41 -15.29 22.41
N ALA A 167 0.51 -16.08 21.85
CA ALA A 167 1.67 -16.59 22.59
C ALA A 167 2.62 -15.45 22.95
N LYS A 168 2.95 -15.36 24.24
CA LYS A 168 3.81 -14.31 24.80
C LYS A 168 5.12 -14.13 24.02
N SER A 169 5.83 -15.22 23.74
CA SER A 169 7.10 -15.16 23.01
C SER A 169 6.97 -14.65 21.56
N ILE A 170 5.78 -14.69 21.00
CA ILE A 170 5.46 -14.13 19.68
C ILE A 170 5.09 -12.67 19.82
N LEU A 171 4.21 -12.33 20.77
CA LEU A 171 3.79 -10.96 21.04
C LEU A 171 4.96 -10.05 21.42
N ASP A 172 5.94 -10.58 22.16
CA ASP A 172 7.14 -9.82 22.55
C ASP A 172 7.97 -9.34 21.36
N LYS A 173 7.88 -10.03 20.21
CA LYS A 173 8.59 -9.68 18.98
C LYS A 173 7.82 -8.70 18.07
N ILE A 174 6.55 -8.48 18.37
CA ILE A 174 5.68 -7.59 17.60
C ILE A 174 5.73 -6.20 18.22
N SER A 175 6.25 -5.22 17.51
CA SER A 175 6.28 -3.81 17.94
C SER A 175 5.12 -3.00 17.38
N HIS A 176 4.63 -3.33 16.19
CA HIS A 176 3.57 -2.64 15.48
C HIS A 176 2.86 -3.60 14.52
N ILE A 177 1.72 -3.20 14.04
CA ILE A 177 0.98 -3.88 12.97
C ILE A 177 0.79 -2.88 11.82
N ASP A 178 1.12 -3.32 10.61
CA ASP A 178 0.90 -2.52 9.40
C ASP A 178 -0.54 -2.63 8.93
N THR A 179 -1.03 -1.57 8.30
CA THR A 179 -2.33 -1.58 7.61
C THR A 179 -2.19 -2.02 6.15
N THR A 180 -3.31 -2.31 5.51
CA THR A 180 -3.42 -2.37 4.05
C THR A 180 -2.99 -1.04 3.44
N LYS A 181 -2.54 -1.10 2.18
CA LYS A 181 -1.94 0.06 1.51
C LYS A 181 -2.94 1.18 1.27
N ILE A 182 -2.62 2.37 1.76
CA ILE A 182 -3.38 3.61 1.56
C ILE A 182 -2.81 4.31 0.32
N ASN A 183 -3.63 4.46 -0.72
CA ASN A 183 -3.20 5.12 -1.95
C ASN A 183 -3.38 6.64 -1.83
N VAL A 184 -2.27 7.38 -1.94
CA VAL A 184 -2.23 8.85 -1.91
C VAL A 184 -1.94 9.48 -3.27
N SER A 185 -1.91 8.68 -4.34
CA SER A 185 -1.55 9.15 -5.68
C SER A 185 -2.37 10.35 -6.12
N ASN A 186 -1.69 11.44 -6.48
CA ASN A 186 -2.27 12.70 -6.94
C ASN A 186 -3.26 13.36 -5.95
N ALA A 187 -3.25 12.98 -4.68
CA ALA A 187 -4.12 13.60 -3.68
C ALA A 187 -3.67 15.04 -3.39
N LYS A 188 -4.65 15.95 -3.29
CA LYS A 188 -4.45 17.40 -3.02
C LYS A 188 -5.10 17.84 -1.72
N ASN A 189 -6.06 17.08 -1.24
CA ASN A 189 -6.86 17.40 -0.06
C ASN A 189 -6.75 16.32 0.98
N THR A 190 -6.90 16.68 2.24
CA THR A 190 -7.07 15.75 3.36
C THR A 190 -8.25 14.82 3.08
N PHE A 191 -8.07 13.53 3.31
CA PHE A 191 -9.11 12.52 3.17
C PHE A 191 -9.00 11.46 4.27
N SER A 192 -10.08 10.74 4.49
CA SER A 192 -10.12 9.59 5.39
C SER A 192 -10.51 8.35 4.60
N THR A 193 -9.91 7.23 4.95
CA THR A 193 -10.20 5.92 4.35
C THR A 193 -10.17 4.84 5.41
N ASP A 194 -10.99 3.82 5.23
CA ASP A 194 -10.93 2.63 6.06
C ASP A 194 -9.79 1.72 5.56
N CYS A 195 -9.09 1.09 6.49
CA CYS A 195 -7.99 0.19 6.20
C CYS A 195 -8.07 -1.04 7.11
N GLU A 196 -7.73 -2.20 6.57
CA GLU A 196 -7.69 -3.46 7.29
C GLU A 196 -6.30 -3.68 7.90
N PHE A 197 -6.23 -4.56 8.89
CA PHE A 197 -5.00 -4.95 9.54
C PHE A 197 -4.27 -6.02 8.73
N LEU A 198 -2.96 -5.89 8.58
CA LEU A 198 -2.12 -6.94 8.01
C LEU A 198 -1.72 -7.93 9.09
N GLN A 199 -2.36 -9.09 9.11
CA GLN A 199 -1.99 -10.18 10.02
C GLN A 199 -0.74 -10.91 9.50
N VAL A 200 0.38 -10.75 10.22
CA VAL A 200 1.68 -11.32 9.82
C VAL A 200 1.84 -12.79 10.23
N SER A 201 1.06 -13.28 11.21
CA SER A 201 1.19 -14.64 11.75
C SER A 201 -0.17 -15.23 12.12
N LYS A 202 -0.27 -16.57 12.03
CA LYS A 202 -1.44 -17.33 12.50
C LYS A 202 -1.44 -17.59 14.02
N ASN A 203 -0.38 -17.22 14.70
CA ASN A 203 -0.16 -17.54 16.12
C ASN A 203 -0.56 -16.39 17.07
N PHE A 204 -1.23 -15.37 16.57
CA PHE A 204 -1.91 -14.34 17.35
C PHE A 204 -3.19 -13.92 16.65
N THR A 205 -4.13 -13.40 17.39
CA THR A 205 -5.39 -12.84 16.91
C THR A 205 -5.42 -11.35 17.17
N ILE A 206 -6.03 -10.61 16.26
CA ILE A 206 -6.40 -9.21 16.45
C ILE A 206 -7.84 -9.25 16.98
N GLU A 207 -8.07 -8.73 18.18
CA GLU A 207 -9.38 -8.79 18.84
C GLU A 207 -10.37 -7.77 18.24
N ASP A 208 -9.85 -6.67 17.72
CA ASP A 208 -10.65 -5.64 17.06
C ASP A 208 -10.89 -6.01 15.60
N ILE A 209 -12.13 -6.37 15.27
CA ILE A 209 -12.55 -6.81 13.91
C ILE A 209 -13.01 -5.63 13.04
N ASN A 210 -13.18 -4.43 13.61
CA ASN A 210 -13.59 -3.27 12.85
C ASN A 210 -12.40 -2.69 12.06
N PRO A 211 -12.59 -2.28 10.79
CA PRO A 211 -11.54 -1.63 10.05
C PRO A 211 -11.12 -0.33 10.75
N ALA A 212 -9.81 -0.10 10.80
CA ALA A 212 -9.30 1.17 11.31
C ALA A 212 -9.54 2.28 10.28
N LYS A 213 -9.72 3.50 10.78
CA LYS A 213 -9.85 4.69 9.94
C LYS A 213 -8.53 5.46 9.91
N ALA A 214 -7.98 5.62 8.73
CA ALA A 214 -6.81 6.45 8.49
C ALA A 214 -7.25 7.82 7.94
N THR A 215 -6.80 8.90 8.58
CA THR A 215 -6.99 10.27 8.07
C THR A 215 -5.63 10.78 7.61
N VAL A 216 -5.47 10.93 6.29
CA VAL A 216 -4.25 11.45 5.68
C VAL A 216 -4.39 12.96 5.55
N ILE A 217 -3.58 13.73 6.28
CA ILE A 217 -3.58 15.19 6.27
C ILE A 217 -2.59 15.67 5.22
N ILE A 218 -3.13 16.30 4.18
CA ILE A 218 -2.36 16.81 3.04
C ILE A 218 -2.38 18.33 3.08
N THR A 219 -1.19 18.92 2.99
CA THR A 219 -1.00 20.38 2.99
C THR A 219 -0.18 20.81 1.78
N PRO A 220 -0.41 22.01 1.23
CA PRO A 220 0.45 22.54 0.19
C PRO A 220 1.83 22.87 0.76
N LEU A 221 2.86 22.65 -0.04
CA LEU A 221 4.24 23.02 0.28
C LEU A 221 4.39 24.53 0.26
N GLU A 222 5.15 25.08 1.21
CA GLU A 222 5.62 26.46 1.13
C GLU A 222 6.69 26.59 0.05
N TYR A 223 6.63 27.66 -0.73
CA TYR A 223 7.48 27.91 -1.86
C TYR A 223 7.87 29.40 -1.95
N GLU A 224 9.11 29.65 -2.33
CA GLU A 224 9.64 30.98 -2.57
C GLU A 224 10.01 31.11 -4.03
N LYS A 225 9.52 32.18 -4.69
CA LYS A 225 9.81 32.44 -6.10
C LYS A 225 10.35 33.84 -6.28
N GLN A 226 11.49 33.93 -6.95
CA GLN A 226 12.09 35.18 -7.33
C GLN A 226 11.66 35.57 -8.74
N PHE A 227 11.15 36.76 -8.87
CA PHE A 227 10.79 37.40 -10.14
C PHE A 227 11.86 38.40 -10.48
N GLU A 228 12.62 38.14 -11.52
CA GLU A 228 13.73 38.94 -11.94
C GLU A 228 13.36 39.94 -13.06
N ASN A 229 14.14 41.01 -13.16
CA ASN A 229 14.06 41.96 -14.26
C ASN A 229 12.68 42.61 -14.49
N ASN A 230 11.88 42.79 -13.43
CA ASN A 230 10.56 43.40 -13.55
C ASN A 230 10.69 44.87 -13.94
N SER A 231 9.91 45.28 -14.96
CA SER A 231 9.79 46.65 -15.39
C SER A 231 8.97 47.48 -14.39
N VAL A 232 9.36 48.70 -14.19
CA VAL A 232 8.69 49.64 -13.30
C VAL A 232 7.61 50.39 -14.05
N GLN A 233 6.40 50.40 -13.53
CA GLN A 233 5.28 51.20 -14.02
C GLN A 233 5.21 52.52 -13.24
N ILE A 234 5.15 53.63 -13.97
CA ILE A 234 4.94 54.95 -13.39
C ILE A 234 3.45 55.24 -13.31
N LEU A 235 2.99 55.68 -12.15
CA LEU A 235 1.60 56.08 -11.90
C LEU A 235 1.53 57.55 -11.54
N ASN A 236 0.44 58.21 -11.97
CA ASN A 236 0.07 59.59 -11.56
C ASN A 236 1.14 60.66 -11.82
N LEU A 237 2.00 60.48 -12.84
CA LEU A 237 2.89 61.54 -13.30
C LEU A 237 2.09 62.51 -14.18
N ASP A 238 2.14 63.79 -13.89
CA ASP A 238 1.50 64.86 -14.67
C ASP A 238 2.08 64.89 -16.09
N ASP A 239 1.25 65.10 -17.11
CA ASP A 239 1.60 65.05 -18.53
C ASP A 239 2.65 66.12 -18.92
N ASN A 240 2.79 67.16 -18.11
CA ASN A 240 3.78 68.21 -18.32
C ASN A 240 5.22 67.80 -17.94
N PHE A 241 5.40 66.60 -17.35
CA PHE A 241 6.69 66.10 -16.88
C PHE A 241 7.15 64.89 -17.68
N GLU A 242 8.44 64.73 -17.80
CA GLU A 242 9.11 63.55 -18.37
C GLU A 242 10.17 63.02 -17.42
N ILE A 243 10.37 61.70 -17.44
CA ILE A 243 11.44 61.01 -16.68
C ILE A 243 12.65 60.90 -17.60
N VAL A 244 13.77 61.56 -17.22
CA VAL A 244 15.03 61.52 -17.98
C VAL A 244 16.06 60.54 -17.40
N SER A 245 15.78 59.92 -16.27
CA SER A 245 16.61 58.86 -15.69
C SER A 245 16.24 57.49 -16.21
N ASN A 246 17.23 56.60 -16.38
CA ASN A 246 16.99 55.21 -16.68
C ASN A 246 16.31 54.52 -15.48
N LEU A 247 15.22 53.83 -15.72
CA LEU A 247 14.53 53.01 -14.71
C LEU A 247 15.26 51.69 -14.52
N PRO A 248 15.70 51.35 -13.30
CA PRO A 248 16.29 50.05 -13.03
C PRO A 248 15.26 48.94 -13.13
N LYS A 249 15.71 47.74 -13.46
CA LYS A 249 14.92 46.52 -13.32
C LYS A 249 14.86 46.11 -11.84
N VAL A 250 13.71 45.70 -11.38
CA VAL A 250 13.48 45.34 -9.97
C VAL A 250 13.29 43.85 -9.83
N ASN A 251 14.05 43.24 -8.92
CA ASN A 251 13.86 41.85 -8.52
C ASN A 251 12.99 41.80 -7.27
N VAL A 252 12.08 40.89 -7.22
CA VAL A 252 11.11 40.73 -6.13
C VAL A 252 11.00 39.24 -5.76
N THR A 253 11.10 38.93 -4.48
CA THR A 253 10.89 37.58 -3.98
C THR A 253 9.58 37.51 -3.21
N LEU A 254 8.71 36.61 -3.63
CA LEU A 254 7.45 36.29 -2.95
C LEU A 254 7.50 34.91 -2.32
N LYS A 255 6.78 34.74 -1.22
CA LYS A 255 6.52 33.48 -0.55
C LYS A 255 5.03 33.16 -0.60
N GLY A 256 4.70 31.91 -0.83
CA GLY A 256 3.32 31.43 -0.85
C GLY A 256 3.26 29.90 -0.92
N THR A 257 2.09 29.35 -1.14
CA THR A 257 1.97 27.92 -1.40
C THR A 257 2.45 27.58 -2.81
N MET A 258 3.15 26.47 -2.97
CA MET A 258 3.70 26.08 -4.26
C MET A 258 2.65 26.00 -5.37
N PRO A 259 1.46 25.38 -5.17
CA PRO A 259 0.43 25.33 -6.20
C PRO A 259 -0.08 26.69 -6.66
N ASP A 260 0.01 27.70 -5.80
CA ASP A 260 -0.45 29.04 -6.11
C ASP A 260 0.64 29.93 -6.70
N LEU A 261 1.86 29.83 -6.18
CA LEU A 261 2.97 30.73 -6.52
C LEU A 261 3.76 30.25 -7.74
N GLU A 262 3.89 28.94 -7.93
CA GLU A 262 4.66 28.40 -9.07
C GLU A 262 4.09 28.85 -10.44
N PRO A 263 2.76 28.74 -10.70
CA PRO A 263 2.17 29.20 -11.96
C PRO A 263 1.94 30.72 -12.00
N TYR A 264 2.18 31.43 -10.90
CA TYR A 264 1.93 32.87 -10.88
C TYR A 264 2.94 33.61 -11.76
N GLU A 265 2.41 34.45 -12.65
CA GLU A 265 3.16 35.39 -13.48
C GLU A 265 2.75 36.82 -13.14
N PRO A 266 3.71 37.70 -12.82
CA PRO A 266 3.40 39.07 -12.49
C PRO A 266 2.97 39.87 -13.73
N GLY A 267 1.91 40.65 -13.59
CA GLY A 267 1.45 41.56 -14.64
C GLY A 267 2.31 42.80 -14.80
N LYS A 268 2.05 43.61 -15.82
CA LYS A 268 2.78 44.88 -16.11
C LYS A 268 2.74 45.89 -14.96
N ASN A 269 1.72 45.79 -14.10
CA ASN A 269 1.53 46.65 -12.93
C ASN A 269 2.12 46.05 -11.63
N PHE A 270 3.03 45.09 -11.73
CA PHE A 270 3.61 44.40 -10.59
C PHE A 270 4.49 45.33 -9.73
N VAL A 271 5.37 46.12 -10.36
CA VAL A 271 6.23 47.08 -9.70
C VAL A 271 5.75 48.51 -10.08
N GLN A 272 5.42 49.32 -9.08
CA GLN A 272 4.81 50.62 -9.28
C GLN A 272 5.58 51.70 -8.54
N LEU A 273 5.68 52.88 -9.18
CA LEU A 273 6.11 54.13 -8.56
C LEU A 273 5.00 55.16 -8.67
N ASP A 274 4.54 55.67 -7.55
CA ASP A 274 3.49 56.69 -7.50
C ASP A 274 4.11 58.08 -7.49
N CYS A 275 3.96 58.78 -8.61
CA CYS A 275 4.53 60.10 -8.83
C CYS A 275 3.55 61.25 -8.57
N SER A 276 2.41 61.01 -7.89
CA SER A 276 1.35 62.01 -7.60
C SER A 276 1.87 63.26 -6.83
N LEU A 277 2.94 63.10 -6.07
CA LEU A 277 3.54 64.18 -5.25
C LEU A 277 4.52 65.06 -6.05
N ILE A 278 4.83 64.73 -7.30
CA ILE A 278 5.78 65.51 -8.12
C ILE A 278 5.07 66.73 -8.70
N LYS A 279 5.56 67.92 -8.36
CA LYS A 279 4.96 69.20 -8.78
C LYS A 279 5.93 70.15 -9.48
N SER A 280 7.22 69.77 -9.57
CA SER A 280 8.27 70.59 -10.22
C SER A 280 9.37 69.69 -10.78
N GLU A 281 10.25 70.23 -11.60
CA GLU A 281 11.47 69.54 -12.02
C GLU A 281 12.43 69.31 -10.84
N GLY A 282 13.19 68.23 -10.87
CA GLY A 282 14.11 67.89 -9.81
C GLY A 282 14.45 66.39 -9.73
N ILE A 283 15.12 65.99 -8.67
CA ILE A 283 15.40 64.58 -8.35
C ILE A 283 14.55 64.19 -7.17
N TYR A 284 13.74 63.12 -7.35
CA TYR A 284 12.81 62.61 -6.37
C TYR A 284 13.11 61.15 -6.03
N SER A 285 13.14 60.81 -4.74
CA SER A 285 13.27 59.46 -4.25
C SER A 285 11.88 58.89 -4.01
N ILE A 286 11.42 58.02 -4.89
CA ILE A 286 10.05 57.45 -4.87
C ILE A 286 10.09 56.05 -4.29
N PRO A 287 9.23 55.70 -3.30
CA PRO A 287 9.15 54.37 -2.75
C PRO A 287 8.60 53.36 -3.78
N VAL A 288 9.26 52.21 -3.85
CA VAL A 288 8.84 51.09 -4.72
C VAL A 288 7.68 50.35 -4.07
N LYS A 289 6.53 50.33 -4.73
CA LYS A 289 5.35 49.61 -4.34
C LYS A 289 5.21 48.34 -5.18
N ILE A 290 5.03 47.17 -4.52
CA ILE A 290 4.81 45.91 -5.21
C ILE A 290 3.32 45.56 -5.12
N ASN A 291 2.71 45.29 -6.27
CA ASN A 291 1.30 44.92 -6.37
C ASN A 291 1.20 43.44 -6.61
N TYR A 292 0.79 42.65 -5.60
CA TYR A 292 0.68 41.19 -5.63
C TYR A 292 -0.58 40.73 -4.90
N PRO A 293 -1.10 39.52 -5.21
CA PRO A 293 -2.26 38.93 -4.52
C PRO A 293 -2.01 38.75 -3.02
N LYS A 294 -3.02 39.02 -2.21
CA LYS A 294 -2.98 38.93 -0.73
C LYS A 294 -2.60 37.56 -0.17
N LYS A 295 -2.72 36.51 -1.00
CA LYS A 295 -2.34 35.13 -0.63
C LYS A 295 -0.83 34.89 -0.61
N PHE A 296 -0.05 35.84 -1.12
CA PHE A 296 1.42 35.81 -1.10
C PHE A 296 1.98 36.78 -0.06
N GLN A 297 3.20 36.54 0.33
CA GLN A 297 3.96 37.40 1.23
C GLN A 297 5.20 37.95 0.48
N LEU A 298 5.44 39.25 0.57
CA LEU A 298 6.67 39.83 0.06
C LEU A 298 7.81 39.54 1.04
N LEU A 299 8.84 38.83 0.57
CA LEU A 299 10.07 38.57 1.36
C LEU A 299 11.12 39.61 1.12
N SER A 300 11.37 39.96 -0.15
CA SER A 300 12.40 40.96 -0.50
C SER A 300 12.11 41.66 -1.81
N LYS A 301 12.70 42.82 -1.97
CA LYS A 301 12.76 43.58 -3.21
C LYS A 301 14.16 44.26 -3.31
N SER A 302 14.67 44.38 -4.54
CA SER A 302 16.03 44.89 -4.77
C SER A 302 16.21 46.37 -4.44
N PHE A 303 15.11 47.15 -4.43
CA PHE A 303 15.14 48.60 -4.12
C PHE A 303 13.94 48.95 -3.25
N ASP A 304 14.17 49.72 -2.17
CA ASP A 304 13.11 50.32 -1.38
C ASP A 304 12.59 51.60 -2.01
N THR A 305 13.50 52.39 -2.59
CA THR A 305 13.22 53.64 -3.32
C THR A 305 13.99 53.67 -4.61
N ILE A 306 13.49 54.42 -5.60
CA ILE A 306 14.15 54.68 -6.86
C ILE A 306 14.23 56.22 -7.06
N ASN A 307 15.42 56.70 -7.41
CA ASN A 307 15.62 58.08 -7.70
C ASN A 307 15.25 58.39 -9.14
N LEU A 308 14.25 59.27 -9.32
CA LEU A 308 13.79 59.75 -10.62
C LEU A 308 14.26 61.18 -10.86
N LYS A 309 14.86 61.43 -12.02
CA LYS A 309 15.16 62.77 -12.50
C LYS A 309 14.03 63.20 -13.42
N ILE A 310 13.33 64.26 -13.03
CA ILE A 310 12.14 64.78 -13.70
C ILE A 310 12.49 66.10 -14.36
N LYS A 311 12.05 66.30 -15.59
CA LYS A 311 12.07 67.57 -16.32
C LYS A 311 10.70 67.94 -16.84
N ILE A 312 10.51 69.21 -17.12
CA ILE A 312 9.30 69.70 -17.81
C ILE A 312 9.44 69.35 -19.29
N LYS A 313 8.42 68.79 -19.90
CA LYS A 313 8.33 68.59 -21.35
C LYS A 313 8.33 69.93 -22.02
N ARG A 314 9.37 70.22 -22.81
CA ARG A 314 9.32 71.37 -23.74
C ARG A 314 8.45 70.94 -24.93
N ILE A 315 7.35 71.63 -25.11
CA ILE A 315 6.62 71.61 -26.40
C ILE A 315 7.50 72.41 -27.33
N ASP A 316 8.24 71.73 -28.23
CA ASP A 316 8.85 72.43 -29.35
C ASP A 316 7.71 72.94 -30.22
N GLU A 317 7.48 74.28 -30.12
CA GLU A 317 6.61 74.98 -31.07
C GLU A 317 7.18 74.71 -32.45
N LEU A 318 6.32 74.18 -33.35
CA LEU A 318 6.56 74.06 -34.76
C LEU A 318 6.95 75.45 -35.30
N ASP A 319 8.23 75.69 -35.58
CA ASP A 319 8.69 76.79 -36.41
C ASP A 319 8.05 76.65 -37.81
N ASN A 320 6.98 77.42 -37.99
CA ASN A 320 6.48 77.77 -39.29
C ASN A 320 7.45 78.84 -39.84
N ASP A 321 8.34 78.39 -40.70
CA ASP A 321 8.92 79.29 -41.67
C ASP A 321 8.57 78.79 -43.11
N ASP A 322 7.52 79.44 -43.60
CA ASP A 322 7.31 79.60 -45.03
C ASP A 322 8.46 80.32 -45.63
N GLU A 323 9.06 79.78 -46.67
CA GLU A 323 9.40 80.56 -47.88
C GLU A 323 9.86 79.67 -49.03
N ASN A 324 8.98 79.64 -50.01
CA ASN A 324 9.13 79.81 -51.46
C ASN A 324 10.29 79.19 -52.28
N GLN A 325 9.75 78.57 -53.33
CA GLN A 325 10.15 78.56 -54.72
C GLN A 325 11.08 77.47 -55.19
N VAL A 326 10.70 76.82 -56.16
CA VAL A 326 10.37 76.84 -57.59
C VAL A 326 11.02 75.66 -58.35
N ASN A 327 10.19 74.91 -59.05
CA ASN A 327 10.41 74.22 -60.34
C ASN A 327 11.72 73.43 -60.57
N GLU A 328 11.63 72.17 -61.01
CA GLU A 328 11.43 71.70 -62.43
C GLU A 328 11.34 70.19 -62.46
N GLN A 329 10.32 69.69 -63.01
CA GLN A 329 10.21 68.65 -64.05
C GLN A 329 11.44 67.76 -64.28
N GLU A 330 11.31 66.42 -64.33
CA GLU A 330 10.82 65.59 -65.38
C GLU A 330 10.98 64.13 -65.07
N GLN A 331 9.95 63.39 -65.27
CA GLN A 331 9.72 62.22 -66.18
C GLN A 331 10.23 60.85 -65.71
N ILE A 332 9.19 60.02 -65.49
CA ILE A 332 8.86 58.79 -66.19
C ILE A 332 9.91 57.65 -66.18
N PHE A 333 9.56 56.53 -65.56
CA PHE A 333 9.36 55.21 -66.11
C PHE A 333 9.06 54.16 -65.03
N GLU A 334 7.86 53.61 -65.10
CA GLU A 334 7.56 52.24 -64.80
C GLU A 334 8.01 51.33 -65.92
N PRO A 335 8.05 50.00 -65.88
CA PRO A 335 7.44 49.09 -64.91
C PRO A 335 8.23 47.77 -64.69
N ALA A 336 7.56 46.92 -63.94
CA ALA A 336 7.50 45.47 -64.04
C ALA A 336 8.38 44.58 -63.22
N ASP A 337 7.63 43.78 -62.45
CA ASP A 337 7.77 42.35 -62.19
C ASP A 337 9.10 41.79 -61.60
N GLU A 338 9.02 41.19 -60.47
CA GLU A 338 8.98 39.72 -60.31
C GLU A 338 8.90 39.24 -58.86
N ASN A 339 7.88 38.48 -58.65
CA ASN A 339 7.69 37.50 -57.57
C ASN A 339 8.90 36.59 -57.36
N LEU A 340 8.89 35.95 -56.19
CA LEU A 340 9.57 34.73 -55.79
C LEU A 340 10.85 34.90 -54.94
N LYS A 341 10.64 34.66 -53.65
CA LYS A 341 11.41 33.76 -52.78
C LYS A 341 11.32 34.16 -51.32
N ASN A 342 10.40 33.58 -50.60
CA ASN A 342 10.54 33.33 -49.19
C ASN A 342 9.58 32.19 -48.71
N GLU A 343 9.78 31.03 -49.28
CA GLU A 343 9.29 29.76 -48.73
C GLU A 343 10.44 28.77 -48.61
N ASN A 344 11.32 28.93 -47.62
CA ASN A 344 12.28 27.87 -47.31
C ASN A 344 12.98 28.04 -45.92
N LYS A 345 12.40 28.80 -44.97
CA LYS A 345 12.98 28.87 -43.64
C LYS A 345 12.17 28.11 -42.56
N ASP A 346 10.95 27.70 -42.82
CA ASP A 346 10.11 27.01 -41.85
C ASP A 346 10.15 25.47 -41.91
N LYS A 347 10.79 24.90 -42.94
CA LYS A 347 10.94 23.44 -43.04
C LYS A 347 12.17 22.89 -42.30
N GLU A 348 13.24 23.64 -42.25
CA GLU A 348 14.48 23.18 -41.56
C GLU A 348 14.38 23.18 -40.05
N HIS A 349 13.50 23.97 -39.45
CA HIS A 349 13.29 24.00 -38.00
C HIS A 349 12.38 22.89 -37.46
N LYS A 350 11.53 22.31 -38.35
CA LYS A 350 10.63 21.19 -37.98
C LYS A 350 11.33 19.84 -38.04
N ASP A 351 12.27 19.64 -38.95
CA ASP A 351 13.01 18.38 -39.09
C ASP A 351 14.08 18.20 -37.98
N ILE A 352 14.63 19.30 -37.41
CA ILE A 352 15.57 19.23 -36.31
C ILE A 352 14.88 18.93 -34.97
N MET A 353 13.62 19.29 -34.81
CA MET A 353 12.82 18.93 -33.62
C MET A 353 12.35 17.47 -33.63
N LEU A 354 11.98 16.91 -34.77
CA LEU A 354 11.58 15.48 -34.86
C LEU A 354 12.74 14.53 -34.63
N SER A 355 13.95 14.82 -35.14
CA SER A 355 15.11 13.96 -34.93
C SER A 355 15.62 13.94 -33.48
N LYS A 356 15.36 14.99 -32.68
CA LYS A 356 15.70 15.02 -31.24
C LYS A 356 14.72 14.23 -30.37
N VAL A 357 13.45 14.13 -30.80
CA VAL A 357 12.44 13.35 -30.07
C VAL A 357 12.60 11.85 -30.34
N GLU A 358 12.92 11.44 -31.56
CA GLU A 358 13.19 10.02 -31.89
C GLU A 358 14.46 9.49 -31.21
N GLY A 359 15.51 10.32 -31.06
CA GLY A 359 16.73 9.96 -30.34
C GLY A 359 16.51 9.77 -28.82
N ALA A 360 15.58 10.51 -28.22
CA ALA A 360 15.25 10.39 -26.80
C ALA A 360 14.40 9.14 -26.50
N VAL A 361 13.47 8.77 -27.38
CA VAL A 361 12.62 7.58 -27.24
C VAL A 361 13.43 6.29 -27.41
N ASN A 362 14.37 6.23 -28.37
CA ASN A 362 15.24 5.07 -28.57
C ASN A 362 16.22 4.85 -27.42
N ASN A 363 16.67 5.91 -26.72
CA ASN A 363 17.51 5.78 -25.53
C ASN A 363 16.73 5.28 -24.29
N MET A 364 15.44 5.57 -24.18
CA MET A 364 14.58 5.02 -23.12
C MET A 364 14.31 3.52 -23.32
N ILE A 365 14.02 3.10 -24.54
CA ILE A 365 13.76 1.68 -24.86
C ILE A 365 15.02 0.80 -24.66
N GLN A 366 16.21 1.33 -24.94
CA GLN A 366 17.47 0.59 -24.67
C GLN A 366 17.80 0.48 -23.17
N LYS A 367 17.35 1.44 -22.34
CA LYS A 367 17.51 1.38 -20.89
C LYS A 367 16.59 0.36 -20.22
N GLU A 368 15.37 0.19 -20.69
CA GLU A 368 14.44 -0.82 -20.17
C GLU A 368 14.86 -2.25 -20.57
N ASN A 369 15.40 -2.45 -21.77
CA ASN A 369 15.89 -3.77 -22.21
C ASN A 369 17.17 -4.22 -21.47
N ASN A 370 18.01 -3.30 -20.98
CA ASN A 370 19.20 -3.65 -20.18
C ASN A 370 18.88 -3.94 -18.69
N ILE A 371 17.70 -3.54 -18.19
CA ILE A 371 17.25 -3.88 -16.83
C ILE A 371 16.63 -5.28 -16.80
N SER A 372 16.05 -5.76 -17.89
CA SER A 372 15.42 -7.09 -17.97
C SER A 372 16.41 -8.25 -18.15
N VAL A 373 17.65 -8.00 -18.56
CA VAL A 373 18.67 -9.03 -18.76
C VAL A 373 19.48 -9.34 -17.50
N ASN A 374 19.44 -8.47 -16.47
CA ASN A 374 20.21 -8.68 -15.23
C ASN A 374 19.43 -9.39 -14.10
N ILE A 375 18.24 -9.92 -14.35
CA ILE A 375 17.42 -10.62 -13.33
C ILE A 375 17.42 -12.16 -13.52
N THR A 376 18.03 -12.70 -14.56
CA THR A 376 18.02 -14.13 -14.86
C THR A 376 19.30 -14.89 -14.55
N ASP A 377 20.32 -14.26 -13.96
CA ASP A 377 21.57 -14.96 -13.57
C ASP A 377 21.88 -14.80 -12.08
N THR A 378 20.98 -15.28 -11.21
CA THR A 378 21.35 -15.65 -9.83
C THR A 378 20.31 -16.63 -9.28
N GLN A 379 20.50 -17.89 -9.61
CA GLN A 379 20.06 -19.05 -8.82
C GLN A 379 21.28 -19.90 -8.47
#